data_87c7cb912797870a0f96fe6c49a445f5
#
_entry.id   87c7cb912797870a0f96fe6c49a445f5
#
_cell.length_a   1.000
_cell.length_b   1.000
_cell.length_c   1.000
_cell.angle_alpha   90.00
_cell.angle_beta   90.00
_cell.angle_gamma   90.00
#
_symmetry.space_group_name_H-M   'P 1'
#
loop_
_entity.id
_entity.type
_entity.pdbx_description
1 polymer ?
#
loop_
_entity_poly.entity_id
_entity_poly.type
_entity_poly.pdbx_seq_one_letter_code
_entity_poly.pdbx_strand_id
1 'polypeptide(L)'
;MSREKIIAVCAFAVCFVASTVCAADVVPPKGAERALSVSDFMPHTNTTKEFNETWSYQFVFDNGTRAFINFSTLYIPGTGRKLGCDLGFWNFKGKTHTVGRQYPPERMEIDKAKSNIAFKSGEYLMGGKPGKGHRVLYSTEKNGKFLLDVTFDSAVQGKVPGDGVWTIGKQKFGQYVHIPYGRVSGKIAYNEDTIAVKGYAYMDQTWQTDQATEVAARSINFSTNAKAPLYAGRVSLTADGKIFGYAVYSNEGTTKVATPKQIKDGDSGYSGKKFPKGSLTFDFGDSAPALTFAANKPLQKASLLDKVDGWFAKKAMKIAAGGEVLFYRGRSDGNNGKKIDWAITGVKD
;
A
#
# COMPACT_ATOMS: atom_id res chain seq x y z
N MET A 1 -3.28 -3.03 -63.10
CA MET A 1 -4.40 -3.02 -62.14
C MET A 1 -3.82 -2.73 -60.74
N SER A 2 -3.88 -1.48 -60.36
CA SER A 2 -3.38 -0.98 -59.07
C SER A 2 -4.47 -1.18 -58.00
N ARG A 3 -4.13 -1.83 -56.89
CA ARG A 3 -4.96 -1.86 -55.69
C ARG A 3 -4.52 -0.72 -54.78
N GLU A 4 -5.30 0.33 -54.79
CA GLU A 4 -5.19 1.41 -53.79
C GLU A 4 -5.64 0.87 -52.42
N LYS A 5 -4.73 0.95 -51.46
CA LYS A 5 -5.03 0.69 -50.05
C LYS A 5 -5.59 1.97 -49.44
N ILE A 6 -6.86 1.97 -49.13
CA ILE A 6 -7.52 3.01 -48.32
C ILE A 6 -7.02 2.84 -46.89
N ILE A 7 -6.20 3.77 -46.43
CA ILE A 7 -5.84 3.90 -45.01
C ILE A 7 -6.88 4.81 -44.39
N ALA A 8 -7.81 4.21 -43.65
CA ALA A 8 -8.73 4.97 -42.80
C ALA A 8 -7.94 5.52 -41.59
N VAL A 9 -7.63 6.81 -41.63
CA VAL A 9 -7.12 7.57 -40.49
C VAL A 9 -8.32 7.89 -39.59
N CYS A 10 -8.54 7.09 -38.54
CA CYS A 10 -9.43 7.47 -37.46
C CYS A 10 -8.75 8.58 -36.65
N ALA A 11 -9.10 9.81 -36.96
CA ALA A 11 -8.79 10.97 -36.12
C ALA A 11 -9.61 10.86 -34.83
N PHE A 12 -9.01 10.33 -33.76
CA PHE A 12 -9.53 10.51 -32.43
C PHE A 12 -9.33 11.96 -32.02
N ALA A 13 -10.39 12.75 -32.15
CA ALA A 13 -10.49 14.05 -31.49
C ALA A 13 -10.48 13.80 -29.98
N VAL A 14 -9.32 13.89 -29.35
CA VAL A 14 -9.20 13.98 -27.90
C VAL A 14 -9.72 15.36 -27.52
N CYS A 15 -10.98 15.48 -27.15
CA CYS A 15 -11.48 16.63 -26.43
C CYS A 15 -10.69 16.70 -25.12
N PHE A 16 -9.72 17.60 -25.05
CA PHE A 16 -9.15 18.08 -23.79
C PHE A 16 -10.27 18.83 -23.05
N VAL A 17 -11.07 18.10 -22.29
CA VAL A 17 -11.78 18.70 -21.19
C VAL A 17 -10.69 19.03 -20.19
N ALA A 18 -10.28 20.28 -20.11
CA ALA A 18 -9.53 20.79 -18.98
C ALA A 18 -10.42 20.57 -17.77
N SER A 19 -10.20 19.44 -17.09
CA SER A 19 -10.81 19.17 -15.79
C SER A 19 -10.29 20.28 -14.88
N THR A 20 -11.11 21.30 -14.67
CA THR A 20 -10.94 22.19 -13.52
C THR A 20 -10.89 21.24 -12.34
N VAL A 21 -9.71 21.11 -11.71
CA VAL A 21 -9.54 20.37 -10.47
C VAL A 21 -10.41 21.06 -9.44
N CYS A 22 -11.68 20.66 -9.39
CA CYS A 22 -12.59 21.11 -8.35
C CYS A 22 -12.01 20.55 -7.05
N ALA A 23 -11.75 21.43 -6.08
CA ALA A 23 -11.25 21.02 -4.78
C ALA A 23 -12.17 19.93 -4.22
N ALA A 24 -11.65 18.70 -4.11
CA ALA A 24 -12.46 17.58 -3.65
C ALA A 24 -12.70 17.73 -2.15
N ASP A 25 -13.95 17.78 -1.71
CA ASP A 25 -14.23 17.74 -0.28
C ASP A 25 -13.78 16.41 0.30
N VAL A 26 -13.06 16.47 1.42
CA VAL A 26 -12.64 15.32 2.20
C VAL A 26 -13.52 15.25 3.45
N VAL A 27 -14.42 14.24 3.48
CA VAL A 27 -15.26 13.97 4.63
C VAL A 27 -14.63 12.81 5.41
N PRO A 28 -14.31 13.00 6.70
CA PRO A 28 -13.68 11.97 7.53
C PRO A 28 -14.65 10.81 7.85
N PRO A 29 -14.12 9.68 8.36
CA PRO A 29 -14.90 8.54 8.81
C PRO A 29 -15.94 8.92 9.86
N LYS A 30 -17.07 8.23 9.82
CA LYS A 30 -18.18 8.46 10.76
C LYS A 30 -18.08 7.53 11.97
N GLY A 31 -18.36 8.04 13.16
CA GLY A 31 -18.38 7.31 14.40
C GLY A 31 -17.13 7.47 15.25
N ALA A 32 -17.13 6.83 16.41
CA ALA A 32 -16.01 6.85 17.34
C ALA A 32 -14.87 5.90 16.91
N GLU A 33 -13.66 6.16 17.39
CA GLU A 33 -12.54 5.23 17.28
C GLU A 33 -12.91 3.85 17.84
N ARG A 34 -12.52 2.79 17.14
CA ARG A 34 -12.79 1.41 17.57
C ARG A 34 -11.63 0.47 17.26
N ALA A 35 -11.62 -0.67 17.92
CA ALA A 35 -10.78 -1.80 17.54
C ALA A 35 -11.24 -2.40 16.21
N LEU A 36 -10.31 -2.94 15.44
CA LEU A 36 -10.61 -3.65 14.20
C LEU A 36 -11.21 -5.04 14.50
N SER A 37 -12.17 -5.42 13.69
CA SER A 37 -12.85 -6.72 13.71
C SER A 37 -12.37 -7.61 12.56
N VAL A 38 -12.79 -8.87 12.55
CA VAL A 38 -12.53 -9.79 11.44
C VAL A 38 -13.21 -9.32 10.14
N SER A 39 -14.40 -8.72 10.26
CA SER A 39 -15.12 -8.22 9.08
C SER A 39 -14.38 -7.10 8.36
N ASP A 40 -13.58 -6.30 9.08
CA ASP A 40 -12.76 -5.26 8.49
C ASP A 40 -11.58 -5.84 7.65
N PHE A 41 -11.16 -7.09 7.95
CA PHE A 41 -10.10 -7.77 7.21
C PHE A 41 -10.59 -8.50 5.96
N MET A 42 -11.85 -8.95 5.98
CA MET A 42 -12.43 -9.66 4.85
C MET A 42 -12.57 -8.74 3.63
N PRO A 43 -12.52 -9.28 2.41
CA PRO A 43 -12.72 -8.50 1.21
C PRO A 43 -14.03 -7.71 1.25
N HIS A 44 -13.95 -6.43 0.92
CA HIS A 44 -15.12 -5.59 0.79
C HIS A 44 -15.82 -5.87 -0.52
N THR A 45 -17.14 -5.98 -0.46
CA THR A 45 -17.97 -6.10 -1.67
C THR A 45 -18.31 -4.73 -2.18
N ASN A 46 -17.98 -4.45 -3.44
CA ASN A 46 -18.36 -3.22 -4.11
C ASN A 46 -18.70 -3.50 -5.57
N THR A 47 -19.76 -2.87 -6.06
CA THR A 47 -20.24 -3.01 -7.44
C THR A 47 -19.57 -2.04 -8.41
N THR A 48 -18.82 -1.06 -7.90
CA THR A 48 -18.08 -0.12 -8.74
C THR A 48 -17.05 -0.87 -9.58
N LYS A 49 -17.04 -0.60 -10.88
CA LYS A 49 -16.16 -1.28 -11.83
C LYS A 49 -14.69 -1.09 -11.47
N GLU A 50 -14.30 0.12 -11.10
CA GLU A 50 -12.95 0.55 -10.78
C GLU A 50 -12.53 0.26 -9.34
N PHE A 51 -13.36 -0.46 -8.56
CA PHE A 51 -13.03 -0.83 -7.19
C PHE A 51 -11.74 -1.63 -7.10
N ASN A 52 -10.84 -1.16 -6.25
CA ASN A 52 -9.57 -1.80 -5.97
C ASN A 52 -9.40 -1.96 -4.46
N GLU A 53 -8.81 -3.08 -4.04
CA GLU A 53 -8.53 -3.37 -2.63
C GLU A 53 -7.16 -4.02 -2.50
N THR A 54 -6.39 -3.64 -1.48
CA THR A 54 -5.03 -4.13 -1.27
C THR A 54 -4.77 -4.40 0.20
N TRP A 55 -4.23 -5.58 0.51
CA TRP A 55 -3.64 -5.96 1.79
C TRP A 55 -2.12 -5.86 1.65
N SER A 56 -1.51 -5.00 2.44
CA SER A 56 -0.08 -4.68 2.39
C SER A 56 0.61 -5.15 3.64
N TYR A 57 1.70 -5.91 3.48
CA TYR A 57 2.56 -6.34 4.57
C TYR A 57 3.97 -5.83 4.34
N GLN A 58 4.61 -5.36 5.39
CA GLN A 58 6.01 -4.96 5.40
C GLN A 58 6.72 -5.70 6.54
N PHE A 59 7.82 -6.36 6.22
CA PHE A 59 8.60 -7.16 7.15
C PHE A 59 10.01 -6.60 7.24
N VAL A 60 10.54 -6.56 8.46
CA VAL A 60 11.94 -6.26 8.74
C VAL A 60 12.48 -7.37 9.62
N PHE A 61 13.37 -8.18 9.07
CA PHE A 61 13.93 -9.33 9.75
C PHE A 61 15.21 -8.97 10.50
N ASP A 62 15.45 -9.68 11.60
CA ASP A 62 16.58 -9.44 12.51
C ASP A 62 17.95 -9.64 11.83
N ASN A 63 18.01 -10.42 10.73
CA ASN A 63 19.20 -10.60 9.88
C ASN A 63 19.45 -9.46 8.88
N GLY A 64 18.66 -8.39 8.92
CA GLY A 64 18.76 -7.23 8.03
C GLY A 64 18.02 -7.38 6.68
N THR A 65 17.48 -8.56 6.37
CA THR A 65 16.61 -8.73 5.20
C THR A 65 15.29 -8.03 5.44
N ARG A 66 14.72 -7.47 4.39
CA ARG A 66 13.38 -6.88 4.38
C ARG A 66 12.52 -7.52 3.34
N ALA A 67 11.25 -7.61 3.60
CA ALA A 67 10.28 -8.05 2.61
C ALA A 67 9.05 -7.15 2.60
N PHE A 68 8.39 -7.09 1.45
CA PHE A 68 7.01 -6.65 1.35
C PHE A 68 6.21 -7.65 0.56
N ILE A 69 4.95 -7.74 0.85
CA ILE A 69 3.99 -8.40 -0.01
C ILE A 69 2.69 -7.60 -0.05
N ASN A 70 2.18 -7.39 -1.26
CA ASN A 70 0.86 -6.82 -1.50
C ASN A 70 -0.01 -7.86 -2.18
N PHE A 71 -1.15 -8.12 -1.60
CA PHE A 71 -2.24 -8.86 -2.22
C PHE A 71 -3.32 -7.86 -2.62
N SER A 72 -3.82 -7.95 -3.86
CA SER A 72 -4.75 -6.96 -4.37
C SER A 72 -5.85 -7.59 -5.20
N THR A 73 -7.05 -7.02 -5.10
CA THR A 73 -8.05 -7.10 -6.16
C THR A 73 -7.99 -5.80 -6.95
N LEU A 74 -7.73 -5.90 -8.25
CA LEU A 74 -7.47 -4.74 -9.10
C LEU A 74 -8.41 -4.73 -10.28
N TYR A 75 -8.93 -3.56 -10.65
CA TYR A 75 -9.50 -3.35 -11.97
C TYR A 75 -8.43 -2.76 -12.89
N ILE A 76 -8.17 -3.44 -14.00
CA ILE A 76 -7.20 -2.99 -15.02
C ILE A 76 -7.97 -2.64 -16.28
N PRO A 77 -7.94 -1.38 -16.75
CA PRO A 77 -8.59 -0.97 -17.98
C PRO A 77 -8.23 -1.87 -19.16
N GLY A 78 -9.21 -2.34 -19.91
CA GLY A 78 -9.03 -3.23 -21.06
C GLY A 78 -8.89 -4.74 -20.71
N THR A 79 -8.54 -5.11 -19.47
CA THR A 79 -8.38 -6.52 -19.05
C THR A 79 -9.37 -6.96 -17.97
N GLY A 80 -10.06 -6.02 -17.33
CA GLY A 80 -11.03 -6.28 -16.27
C GLY A 80 -10.41 -6.52 -14.90
N ARG A 81 -11.17 -7.19 -14.03
CA ARG A 81 -10.76 -7.47 -12.65
C ARG A 81 -9.69 -8.57 -12.60
N LYS A 82 -8.66 -8.37 -11.80
CA LYS A 82 -7.55 -9.31 -11.56
C LYS A 82 -7.24 -9.39 -10.08
N LEU A 83 -6.65 -10.50 -9.66
CA LEU A 83 -5.92 -10.59 -8.42
C LEU A 83 -4.46 -10.26 -8.69
N GLY A 84 -3.86 -9.40 -7.87
CA GLY A 84 -2.45 -9.06 -7.94
C GLY A 84 -1.71 -9.63 -6.74
N CYS A 85 -0.49 -10.08 -6.95
CA CYS A 85 0.44 -10.39 -5.88
C CYS A 85 1.82 -9.85 -6.24
N ASP A 86 2.34 -8.92 -5.41
CA ASP A 86 3.66 -8.34 -5.54
C ASP A 86 4.49 -8.69 -4.31
N LEU A 87 5.58 -9.42 -4.50
CA LEU A 87 6.53 -9.78 -3.46
C LEU A 87 7.90 -9.19 -3.76
N GLY A 88 8.59 -8.69 -2.75
CA GLY A 88 9.97 -8.26 -2.87
C GLY A 88 10.77 -8.57 -1.64
N PHE A 89 12.03 -8.99 -1.84
CA PHE A 89 13.07 -9.16 -0.83
C PHE A 89 14.19 -8.16 -1.10
N TRP A 90 14.59 -7.40 -0.09
CA TRP A 90 15.78 -6.54 -0.11
C TRP A 90 16.80 -7.03 0.87
N ASN A 91 18.07 -6.89 0.48
CA ASN A 91 19.18 -7.39 1.26
C ASN A 91 19.07 -8.91 1.58
N PHE A 92 18.43 -9.68 0.69
CA PHE A 92 18.45 -11.13 0.76
C PHE A 92 19.81 -11.61 0.27
N LYS A 93 20.70 -12.04 1.19
CA LYS A 93 22.11 -12.32 0.88
C LYS A 93 22.78 -11.18 0.07
N GLY A 94 22.52 -9.92 0.46
CA GLY A 94 23.08 -8.73 -0.20
C GLY A 94 22.41 -8.31 -1.51
N LYS A 95 21.36 -9.00 -1.96
CA LYS A 95 20.69 -8.73 -3.25
C LYS A 95 19.22 -8.36 -3.06
N THR A 96 18.65 -7.77 -4.10
CA THR A 96 17.22 -7.46 -4.20
C THR A 96 16.55 -8.36 -5.24
N HIS A 97 15.44 -8.97 -4.87
CA HIS A 97 14.63 -9.82 -5.72
C HIS A 97 13.17 -9.37 -5.64
N THR A 98 12.50 -9.24 -6.79
CA THR A 98 11.10 -8.86 -6.84
C THR A 98 10.34 -9.69 -7.86
N VAL A 99 9.09 -9.99 -7.57
CA VAL A 99 8.17 -10.65 -8.49
C VAL A 99 6.79 -10.05 -8.36
N GLY A 100 6.13 -9.82 -9.49
CA GLY A 100 4.73 -9.45 -9.57
C GLY A 100 3.96 -10.43 -10.45
N ARG A 101 2.77 -10.84 -9.99
CA ARG A 101 1.88 -11.71 -10.77
C ARG A 101 0.45 -11.23 -10.71
N GLN A 102 -0.26 -11.50 -11.79
CA GLN A 102 -1.71 -11.33 -11.88
C GLN A 102 -2.38 -12.68 -12.09
N TYR A 103 -3.54 -12.85 -11.50
CA TYR A 103 -4.31 -14.08 -11.55
C TYR A 103 -5.78 -13.77 -11.86
N PRO A 104 -6.51 -14.72 -12.44
CA PRO A 104 -7.95 -14.62 -12.58
C PRO A 104 -8.64 -14.53 -11.21
N PRO A 105 -9.70 -13.71 -11.05
CA PRO A 105 -10.35 -13.49 -9.75
C PRO A 105 -10.99 -14.75 -9.15
N GLU A 106 -11.40 -15.71 -9.99
CA GLU A 106 -11.99 -16.99 -9.58
C GLU A 106 -11.01 -17.94 -8.85
N ARG A 107 -9.72 -17.60 -8.82
CA ARG A 107 -8.73 -18.36 -8.02
C ARG A 107 -8.82 -18.07 -6.53
N MET A 108 -9.43 -16.95 -6.15
CA MET A 108 -9.56 -16.57 -4.74
C MET A 108 -10.66 -17.38 -4.06
N GLU A 109 -10.34 -17.92 -2.89
CA GLU A 109 -11.27 -18.53 -1.95
C GLU A 109 -11.29 -17.73 -0.65
N ILE A 110 -12.48 -17.58 -0.08
CA ILE A 110 -12.70 -16.85 1.17
C ILE A 110 -13.39 -17.81 2.13
N ASP A 111 -12.70 -18.15 3.23
CA ASP A 111 -13.27 -18.86 4.36
C ASP A 111 -13.48 -17.87 5.54
N LYS A 112 -14.69 -17.33 5.64
CA LYS A 112 -15.02 -16.36 6.68
C LYS A 112 -14.93 -16.94 8.09
N ALA A 113 -15.24 -18.24 8.26
CA ALA A 113 -15.20 -18.88 9.56
C ALA A 113 -13.76 -18.98 10.10
N LYS A 114 -12.80 -19.25 9.22
CA LYS A 114 -11.36 -19.29 9.56
C LYS A 114 -10.67 -17.96 9.38
N SER A 115 -11.35 -16.94 8.89
CA SER A 115 -10.73 -15.65 8.48
C SER A 115 -9.60 -15.84 7.48
N ASN A 116 -9.79 -16.68 6.48
CA ASN A 116 -8.81 -16.99 5.45
C ASN A 116 -9.20 -16.36 4.11
N ILE A 117 -8.19 -15.80 3.44
CA ILE A 117 -8.23 -15.41 2.04
C ILE A 117 -7.09 -16.17 1.36
N ALA A 118 -7.39 -17.06 0.43
CA ALA A 118 -6.42 -17.98 -0.15
C ALA A 118 -6.62 -18.16 -1.66
N PHE A 119 -5.65 -18.78 -2.32
CA PHE A 119 -5.86 -19.36 -3.65
C PHE A 119 -6.16 -20.84 -3.54
N LYS A 120 -7.04 -21.34 -4.41
CA LYS A 120 -7.40 -22.76 -4.53
C LYS A 120 -6.20 -23.69 -4.68
N SER A 121 -5.14 -23.20 -5.32
CA SER A 121 -3.89 -23.94 -5.58
C SER A 121 -2.92 -23.94 -4.39
N GLY A 122 -3.23 -23.22 -3.29
CA GLY A 122 -2.44 -23.25 -2.07
C GLY A 122 -1.17 -22.40 -2.05
N GLU A 123 -0.79 -21.78 -3.18
CA GLU A 123 0.41 -20.93 -3.22
C GLU A 123 0.25 -19.55 -2.56
N TYR A 124 -0.95 -19.22 -2.10
CA TYR A 124 -1.29 -17.94 -1.50
C TYR A 124 -2.23 -18.15 -0.32
N LEU A 125 -1.90 -17.51 0.80
CA LEU A 125 -2.74 -17.49 1.98
C LEU A 125 -2.49 -16.23 2.81
N MET A 126 -3.55 -15.54 3.17
CA MET A 126 -3.63 -14.68 4.34
C MET A 126 -4.57 -15.40 5.32
N GLY A 127 -3.99 -16.08 6.32
CA GLY A 127 -4.70 -17.05 7.13
C GLY A 127 -4.87 -16.63 8.58
N GLY A 128 -6.10 -16.77 9.09
CA GLY A 128 -6.46 -16.42 10.44
C GLY A 128 -6.73 -14.92 10.65
N LYS A 129 -7.37 -14.59 11.76
CA LYS A 129 -7.60 -13.20 12.18
C LYS A 129 -6.26 -12.45 12.28
N PRO A 130 -6.13 -11.22 11.73
CA PRO A 130 -4.95 -10.40 11.95
C PRO A 130 -4.60 -10.28 13.43
N GLY A 131 -3.37 -10.66 13.80
CA GLY A 131 -2.93 -10.75 15.18
C GLY A 131 -2.00 -11.94 15.41
N LYS A 132 -1.94 -12.45 16.63
CA LYS A 132 -1.17 -13.66 16.95
C LYS A 132 -1.73 -14.88 16.19
N GLY A 133 -0.85 -15.63 15.54
CA GLY A 133 -1.20 -16.80 14.73
C GLY A 133 -1.61 -16.48 13.30
N HIS A 134 -1.72 -15.21 12.90
CA HIS A 134 -1.96 -14.84 11.51
C HIS A 134 -0.79 -15.28 10.63
N ARG A 135 -1.07 -16.03 9.56
CA ARG A 135 -0.05 -16.56 8.63
C ARG A 135 -0.15 -15.86 7.29
N VAL A 136 0.99 -15.56 6.72
CA VAL A 136 1.14 -15.04 5.36
C VAL A 136 2.00 -15.99 4.56
N LEU A 137 1.43 -16.57 3.52
CA LEU A 137 2.11 -17.47 2.60
C LEU A 137 1.96 -16.94 1.17
N TYR A 138 3.07 -16.92 0.46
CA TYR A 138 3.07 -16.81 -1.00
C TYR A 138 4.27 -17.54 -1.57
N SER A 139 4.00 -18.35 -2.60
CA SER A 139 5.04 -18.98 -3.40
C SER A 139 4.77 -18.80 -4.89
N THR A 140 5.85 -18.73 -5.68
CA THR A 140 5.75 -18.66 -7.15
C THR A 140 7.07 -19.03 -7.78
N GLU A 141 7.01 -19.59 -8.98
CA GLU A 141 8.20 -19.93 -9.78
C GLU A 141 8.41 -18.97 -10.96
N LYS A 142 7.66 -17.85 -11.03
CA LYS A 142 7.87 -16.83 -12.05
C LYS A 142 9.12 -16.02 -11.74
N ASN A 143 10.04 -15.92 -12.70
CA ASN A 143 11.30 -15.17 -12.58
C ASN A 143 12.19 -15.65 -11.40
N GLY A 144 12.21 -16.96 -11.16
CA GLY A 144 12.84 -17.61 -10.02
C GLY A 144 11.82 -18.18 -9.03
N LYS A 145 12.28 -19.05 -8.14
CA LYS A 145 11.43 -19.63 -7.10
C LYS A 145 11.41 -18.70 -5.90
N PHE A 146 10.24 -18.14 -5.59
CA PHE A 146 10.02 -17.28 -4.43
C PHE A 146 9.17 -18.00 -3.39
N LEU A 147 9.52 -17.86 -2.13
CA LEU A 147 8.70 -18.25 -0.99
C LEU A 147 8.76 -17.20 0.10
N LEU A 148 7.62 -16.78 0.58
CA LEU A 148 7.41 -16.11 1.87
C LEU A 148 6.42 -16.96 2.66
N ASP A 149 6.80 -17.47 3.83
CA ASP A 149 5.94 -18.24 4.74
C ASP A 149 6.26 -17.85 6.17
N VAL A 150 5.45 -16.96 6.71
CA VAL A 150 5.66 -16.36 8.03
C VAL A 150 4.37 -16.34 8.84
N THR A 151 4.50 -16.43 10.15
CA THR A 151 3.41 -16.35 11.11
C THR A 151 3.69 -15.26 12.14
N PHE A 152 2.66 -14.54 12.55
CA PHE A 152 2.74 -13.55 13.60
C PHE A 152 2.73 -14.22 14.98
N ASP A 153 3.82 -14.10 15.70
CA ASP A 153 4.00 -14.66 17.06
C ASP A 153 3.30 -13.78 18.11
N SER A 154 3.26 -12.47 17.88
CA SER A 154 2.53 -11.48 18.67
C SER A 154 2.21 -10.26 17.81
N ALA A 155 1.17 -9.51 18.20
CA ALA A 155 0.80 -8.29 17.50
C ALA A 155 0.17 -7.27 18.45
N VAL A 156 0.41 -5.99 18.18
CA VAL A 156 -0.40 -4.88 18.71
C VAL A 156 -1.69 -4.84 17.89
N GLN A 157 -2.82 -4.77 18.57
CA GLN A 157 -4.11 -4.71 17.89
C GLN A 157 -4.28 -3.34 17.22
N GLY A 158 -4.69 -3.37 15.97
CA GLY A 158 -5.00 -2.19 15.19
C GLY A 158 -6.29 -1.51 15.64
N LYS A 159 -6.36 -0.23 15.35
CA LYS A 159 -7.53 0.63 15.57
C LYS A 159 -7.88 1.38 14.29
N VAL A 160 -9.11 1.85 14.22
CA VAL A 160 -9.66 2.59 13.09
C VAL A 160 -10.50 3.76 13.56
N PRO A 161 -10.43 4.94 12.93
CA PRO A 161 -11.35 6.04 13.18
C PRO A 161 -12.72 5.70 12.59
N GLY A 162 -13.76 5.66 13.42
CA GLY A 162 -15.14 5.41 12.99
C GLY A 162 -15.30 4.15 12.12
N ASP A 163 -15.89 4.31 10.96
CA ASP A 163 -16.07 3.25 9.95
C ASP A 163 -14.81 3.01 9.08
N GLY A 164 -13.78 3.85 9.21
CA GLY A 164 -12.53 3.77 8.43
C GLY A 164 -12.65 4.26 7.00
N VAL A 165 -13.74 4.95 6.65
CA VAL A 165 -14.07 5.34 5.27
C VAL A 165 -14.08 6.86 5.10
N TRP A 166 -13.20 7.38 4.26
CA TRP A 166 -13.22 8.77 3.80
C TRP A 166 -14.06 8.90 2.54
N THR A 167 -14.81 9.98 2.43
CA THR A 167 -15.41 10.40 1.17
C THR A 167 -14.58 11.55 0.59
N ILE A 168 -14.13 11.41 -0.66
CA ILE A 168 -13.24 12.35 -1.34
C ILE A 168 -13.95 12.77 -2.65
N GLY A 169 -14.65 13.88 -2.60
CA GLY A 169 -15.59 14.26 -3.66
C GLY A 169 -16.67 13.17 -3.86
N LYS A 170 -16.66 12.49 -5.00
CA LYS A 170 -17.58 11.37 -5.31
C LYS A 170 -17.00 9.99 -4.95
N GLN A 171 -15.70 9.93 -4.61
CA GLN A 171 -14.98 8.68 -4.39
C GLN A 171 -14.97 8.31 -2.91
N LYS A 172 -14.77 7.03 -2.65
CA LYS A 172 -14.58 6.50 -1.29
C LYS A 172 -13.21 5.84 -1.17
N PHE A 173 -12.59 6.03 -0.03
CA PHE A 173 -11.34 5.41 0.35
C PHE A 173 -11.48 4.82 1.74
N GLY A 174 -11.23 3.51 1.88
CA GLY A 174 -11.18 2.82 3.16
C GLY A 174 -9.75 2.50 3.55
N GLN A 175 -9.45 2.61 4.84
CA GLN A 175 -8.14 2.26 5.39
C GLN A 175 -8.29 1.59 6.75
N TYR A 176 -7.56 0.47 6.94
CA TYR A 176 -7.56 -0.33 8.16
C TYR A 176 -6.13 -0.76 8.49
N VAL A 177 -5.56 -0.23 9.57
CA VAL A 177 -4.24 -0.64 10.08
C VAL A 177 -4.46 -1.81 11.04
N HIS A 178 -4.42 -3.04 10.50
CA HIS A 178 -4.73 -4.25 11.27
C HIS A 178 -3.66 -4.62 12.27
N ILE A 179 -2.40 -4.56 11.86
CA ILE A 179 -1.24 -4.88 12.69
C ILE A 179 -0.24 -3.74 12.59
N PRO A 180 -0.34 -2.73 13.49
CA PRO A 180 0.61 -1.62 13.49
C PRO A 180 2.03 -2.06 13.86
N TYR A 181 2.17 -3.14 14.62
CA TYR A 181 3.42 -3.81 14.95
C TYR A 181 3.14 -5.25 15.40
N GLY A 182 3.88 -6.20 14.88
CA GLY A 182 3.85 -7.60 15.31
C GLY A 182 5.20 -8.27 15.16
N ARG A 183 5.51 -9.21 16.08
CA ARG A 183 6.67 -10.12 15.92
C ARG A 183 6.26 -11.24 14.99
N VAL A 184 7.16 -11.61 14.11
CA VAL A 184 6.95 -12.67 13.12
C VAL A 184 8.13 -13.64 13.11
N SER A 185 7.83 -14.89 12.80
CA SER A 185 8.80 -15.93 12.51
C SER A 185 8.37 -16.79 11.33
N GLY A 186 9.33 -17.44 10.68
CA GLY A 186 9.05 -18.30 9.53
C GLY A 186 10.27 -18.50 8.63
N LYS A 187 10.03 -18.58 7.32
CA LYS A 187 11.05 -18.75 6.31
C LYS A 187 10.76 -17.94 5.05
N ILE A 188 11.83 -17.51 4.41
CA ILE A 188 11.82 -16.93 3.08
C ILE A 188 12.79 -17.67 2.18
N ALA A 189 12.49 -17.76 0.88
CA ALA A 189 13.42 -18.38 -0.06
C ALA A 189 13.44 -17.66 -1.39
N TYR A 190 14.58 -17.71 -2.04
CA TYR A 190 14.78 -17.36 -3.43
C TYR A 190 15.66 -18.41 -4.12
N ASN A 191 15.13 -19.07 -5.15
CA ASN A 191 15.71 -20.23 -5.81
C ASN A 191 16.04 -21.36 -4.79
N GLU A 192 17.26 -21.82 -4.72
CA GLU A 192 17.72 -22.88 -3.81
C GLU A 192 18.05 -22.36 -2.40
N ASP A 193 18.09 -21.03 -2.23
CA ASP A 193 18.44 -20.41 -0.94
C ASP A 193 17.20 -20.24 -0.07
N THR A 194 17.18 -20.93 1.07
CA THR A 194 16.14 -20.76 2.09
C THR A 194 16.75 -20.23 3.38
N ILE A 195 16.10 -19.25 4.00
CA ILE A 195 16.54 -18.62 5.25
C ILE A 195 15.38 -18.65 6.25
N ALA A 196 15.64 -19.19 7.45
CA ALA A 196 14.76 -18.99 8.59
C ALA A 196 14.85 -17.54 9.05
N VAL A 197 13.71 -16.92 9.31
CA VAL A 197 13.63 -15.51 9.66
C VAL A 197 12.83 -15.29 10.94
N LYS A 198 13.26 -14.28 11.71
CA LYS A 198 12.50 -13.66 12.80
C LYS A 198 12.60 -12.17 12.65
N GLY A 199 11.59 -11.44 13.11
CA GLY A 199 11.60 -10.00 12.98
C GLY A 199 10.30 -9.36 13.40
N TYR A 200 9.97 -8.25 12.80
CA TYR A 200 8.69 -7.57 13.01
C TYR A 200 8.05 -7.22 11.67
N ALA A 201 6.75 -6.99 11.73
CA ALA A 201 5.96 -6.66 10.57
C ALA A 201 4.86 -5.64 10.91
N TYR A 202 4.45 -4.94 9.87
CA TYR A 202 3.29 -4.05 9.79
C TYR A 202 2.32 -4.60 8.77
N MET A 203 1.01 -4.39 8.99
CA MET A 203 -0.02 -4.74 8.02
C MET A 203 -1.12 -3.69 7.98
N ASP A 204 -1.43 -3.19 6.79
CA ASP A 204 -2.62 -2.40 6.49
C ASP A 204 -3.44 -2.98 5.33
N GLN A 205 -4.69 -2.56 5.26
CA GLN A 205 -5.60 -2.81 4.15
C GLN A 205 -6.19 -1.48 3.71
N THR A 206 -6.24 -1.28 2.40
CA THR A 206 -6.89 -0.12 1.80
C THR A 206 -7.77 -0.55 0.64
N TRP A 207 -8.89 0.15 0.46
CA TRP A 207 -9.72 0.01 -0.73
C TRP A 207 -10.20 1.36 -1.23
N GLN A 208 -10.53 1.44 -2.51
CA GLN A 208 -11.04 2.64 -3.14
C GLN A 208 -12.00 2.33 -4.29
N THR A 209 -12.90 3.26 -4.54
CA THR A 209 -13.94 3.11 -5.58
C THR A 209 -13.50 3.56 -6.95
N ASP A 210 -12.25 4.03 -7.10
CA ASP A 210 -11.67 4.48 -8.37
C ASP A 210 -10.19 4.13 -8.46
N GLN A 211 -9.51 4.53 -9.53
CA GLN A 211 -8.06 4.40 -9.66
C GLN A 211 -7.35 5.12 -8.51
N ALA A 212 -6.27 4.54 -8.01
CA ALA A 212 -5.55 5.10 -6.86
C ALA A 212 -5.09 6.56 -7.08
N THR A 213 -4.73 6.91 -8.31
CA THR A 213 -4.29 8.25 -8.70
C THR A 213 -5.42 9.27 -8.76
N GLU A 214 -6.67 8.84 -8.96
CA GLU A 214 -7.85 9.70 -8.91
C GLU A 214 -8.27 10.03 -7.48
N VAL A 215 -7.95 9.15 -6.53
CA VAL A 215 -8.28 9.32 -5.11
C VAL A 215 -7.16 10.05 -4.37
N ALA A 216 -5.90 9.71 -4.64
CA ALA A 216 -4.73 10.24 -3.96
C ALA A 216 -3.62 10.64 -4.93
N ALA A 217 -3.24 11.91 -4.95
CA ALA A 217 -2.05 12.37 -5.68
C ALA A 217 -0.76 11.83 -5.05
N ARG A 218 -0.76 11.68 -3.72
CA ARG A 218 0.38 11.18 -2.96
C ARG A 218 -0.09 10.32 -1.78
N SER A 219 0.55 9.20 -1.56
CA SER A 219 0.30 8.34 -0.39
C SER A 219 1.62 8.04 0.32
N ILE A 220 1.64 8.22 1.63
CA ILE A 220 2.82 8.05 2.48
C ILE A 220 2.47 6.99 3.52
N ASN A 221 3.09 5.83 3.42
CA ASN A 221 3.00 4.76 4.41
C ASN A 221 4.26 4.80 5.29
N PHE A 222 4.12 4.61 6.59
CA PHE A 222 5.23 4.57 7.52
C PHE A 222 4.95 3.67 8.72
N SER A 223 6.01 3.07 9.24
CA SER A 223 5.96 2.32 10.50
C SER A 223 7.26 2.43 11.28
N THR A 224 7.14 2.58 12.60
CA THR A 224 8.30 2.50 13.48
C THR A 224 8.64 1.04 13.76
N ASN A 225 9.94 0.75 13.94
CA ASN A 225 10.42 -0.58 14.26
C ASN A 225 10.42 -0.87 15.76
N ALA A 226 9.44 -0.36 16.47
CA ALA A 226 9.37 -0.47 17.92
C ALA A 226 7.92 -0.59 18.39
N LYS A 227 7.73 -1.33 19.49
CA LYS A 227 6.42 -1.45 20.13
C LYS A 227 5.97 -0.14 20.78
N ALA A 228 6.91 0.67 21.28
CA ALA A 228 6.66 1.95 21.92
C ALA A 228 7.91 2.87 21.85
N PRO A 229 7.77 4.19 21.57
CA PRO A 229 6.61 4.76 20.90
C PRO A 229 6.45 4.22 19.48
N LEU A 230 5.25 3.77 19.16
CA LEU A 230 4.89 3.22 17.85
C LEU A 230 4.11 4.25 17.07
N TYR A 231 4.48 4.42 15.81
CA TYR A 231 3.66 5.05 14.77
C TYR A 231 3.59 4.09 13.59
N ALA A 232 2.40 3.79 13.13
CA ALA A 232 2.23 2.94 11.96
C ALA A 232 0.95 3.31 11.22
N GLY A 233 1.03 3.59 9.93
CA GLY A 233 -0.15 3.95 9.15
C GLY A 233 0.16 4.43 7.76
N ARG A 234 -0.87 4.99 7.15
CA ARG A 234 -0.83 5.59 5.82
C ARG A 234 -1.55 6.92 5.85
N VAL A 235 -0.93 7.93 5.30
CA VAL A 235 -1.51 9.25 5.11
C VAL A 235 -1.41 9.61 3.64
N SER A 236 -2.50 10.12 3.10
CA SER A 236 -2.60 10.45 1.69
C SER A 236 -3.03 11.91 1.51
N LEU A 237 -2.68 12.47 0.37
CA LEU A 237 -3.05 13.82 -0.02
C LEU A 237 -3.79 13.78 -1.35
N THR A 238 -4.86 14.52 -1.45
CA THR A 238 -5.57 14.78 -2.71
C THR A 238 -4.72 15.67 -3.63
N ALA A 239 -5.12 15.84 -4.88
CA ALA A 239 -4.43 16.72 -5.84
C ALA A 239 -4.42 18.20 -5.41
N ASP A 240 -5.40 18.63 -4.63
CA ASP A 240 -5.48 19.98 -4.02
C ASP A 240 -4.82 20.08 -2.63
N GLY A 241 -4.17 18.99 -2.17
CA GLY A 241 -3.36 18.96 -0.95
C GLY A 241 -4.12 18.71 0.34
N LYS A 242 -5.39 18.30 0.28
CA LYS A 242 -6.15 17.91 1.47
C LYS A 242 -5.67 16.56 1.99
N ILE A 243 -5.53 16.44 3.30
CA ILE A 243 -5.00 15.26 3.99
C ILE A 243 -6.15 14.31 4.33
N PHE A 244 -5.92 13.01 4.12
CA PHE A 244 -6.79 11.93 4.59
C PHE A 244 -5.97 10.70 4.97
N GLY A 245 -6.60 9.74 5.67
CA GLY A 245 -5.89 8.61 6.24
C GLY A 245 -5.43 8.88 7.68
N TYR A 246 -4.79 7.90 8.30
CA TYR A 246 -4.39 7.97 9.70
C TYR A 246 -3.20 7.07 9.99
N ALA A 247 -2.64 7.24 11.19
CA ALA A 247 -1.72 6.31 11.82
C ALA A 247 -2.31 5.79 13.14
N VAL A 248 -1.85 4.63 13.55
CA VAL A 248 -1.99 4.13 14.92
C VAL A 248 -0.77 4.60 15.69
N TYR A 249 -0.98 5.28 16.80
CA TYR A 249 0.02 5.63 17.78
C TYR A 249 -0.13 4.75 19.02
N SER A 250 0.98 4.20 19.52
CA SER A 250 0.97 3.45 20.77
C SER A 250 2.19 3.80 21.62
N ASN A 251 1.95 4.12 22.88
CA ASN A 251 2.97 4.35 23.88
C ASN A 251 2.47 3.91 25.26
N GLU A 252 3.34 3.29 26.06
CA GLU A 252 3.08 2.90 27.45
C GLU A 252 1.75 2.14 27.65
N GLY A 253 1.43 1.22 26.72
CA GLY A 253 0.22 0.41 26.78
C GLY A 253 -1.05 1.08 26.23
N THR A 254 -1.01 2.37 25.93
CA THR A 254 -2.12 3.10 25.30
C THR A 254 -1.95 3.06 23.79
N THR A 255 -3.00 2.63 23.09
CA THR A 255 -3.06 2.62 21.61
C THR A 255 -4.25 3.46 21.16
N LYS A 256 -4.03 4.40 20.25
CA LYS A 256 -5.06 5.30 19.71
C LYS A 256 -4.83 5.64 18.24
N VAL A 257 -5.87 6.13 17.59
CA VAL A 257 -5.80 6.71 16.26
C VAL A 257 -5.14 8.09 16.31
N ALA A 258 -4.23 8.35 15.37
CA ALA A 258 -3.57 9.64 15.18
C ALA A 258 -3.80 10.11 13.74
N THR A 259 -4.63 11.15 13.59
CA THR A 259 -4.92 11.76 12.28
C THR A 259 -4.09 13.03 12.13
N PRO A 260 -3.24 13.14 11.09
CA PRO A 260 -2.45 14.36 10.89
C PRO A 260 -3.34 15.57 10.58
N LYS A 261 -3.08 16.66 11.27
CA LYS A 261 -3.67 17.99 10.99
C LYS A 261 -2.87 18.73 9.92
N GLN A 262 -1.55 18.48 9.88
CA GLN A 262 -0.63 19.11 8.95
C GLN A 262 0.51 18.15 8.59
N ILE A 263 1.03 18.28 7.37
CA ILE A 263 2.28 17.66 6.93
C ILE A 263 3.20 18.75 6.42
N LYS A 264 4.49 18.70 6.82
CA LYS A 264 5.53 19.61 6.33
C LYS A 264 6.63 18.84 5.61
N ASP A 265 7.27 19.48 4.62
CA ASP A 265 8.53 19.05 4.00
C ASP A 265 9.60 20.11 4.34
N GLY A 266 10.48 19.80 5.29
CA GLY A 266 11.28 20.79 5.98
C GLY A 266 10.39 21.77 6.74
N ASP A 267 10.61 23.07 6.53
CA ASP A 267 9.85 24.15 7.19
C ASP A 267 8.57 24.55 6.45
N SER A 268 8.33 24.00 5.25
CA SER A 268 7.20 24.38 4.40
C SER A 268 6.05 23.37 4.48
N GLY A 269 4.82 23.83 4.27
CA GLY A 269 3.66 22.97 4.13
C GLY A 269 3.82 22.01 2.95
N TYR A 270 3.50 20.73 3.15
CA TYR A 270 3.58 19.71 2.13
C TYR A 270 2.22 19.46 1.47
N SER A 271 2.10 19.83 0.20
CA SER A 271 0.86 19.67 -0.58
C SER A 271 0.72 18.33 -1.31
N GLY A 272 1.75 17.47 -1.29
CA GLY A 272 1.78 16.22 -2.04
C GLY A 272 1.98 16.34 -3.55
N LYS A 273 2.01 17.57 -4.11
CA LYS A 273 2.21 17.78 -5.56
C LYS A 273 3.54 17.23 -6.07
N LYS A 274 4.58 17.30 -5.24
CA LYS A 274 5.93 16.80 -5.54
C LYS A 274 6.36 15.75 -4.53
N PHE A 275 7.34 14.93 -4.90
CA PHE A 275 8.00 14.05 -3.93
C PHE A 275 8.75 14.91 -2.89
N PRO A 276 8.79 14.50 -1.61
CA PRO A 276 9.46 15.27 -0.58
C PRO A 276 10.94 15.43 -0.89
N LYS A 277 11.46 16.62 -0.61
CA LYS A 277 12.87 16.98 -0.82
C LYS A 277 13.70 16.86 0.44
N GLY A 278 13.06 16.81 1.59
CA GLY A 278 13.71 16.82 2.89
C GLY A 278 13.07 15.87 3.89
N SER A 279 12.93 16.36 5.12
CA SER A 279 12.26 15.63 6.19
C SER A 279 10.77 15.90 6.17
N LEU A 280 9.98 14.83 6.24
CA LEU A 280 8.54 14.94 6.46
C LEU A 280 8.25 15.01 7.96
N THR A 281 7.45 15.99 8.34
CA THR A 281 6.91 16.14 9.69
C THR A 281 5.39 16.02 9.64
N PHE A 282 4.86 15.06 10.40
CA PHE A 282 3.43 14.85 10.60
C PHE A 282 3.04 15.44 11.95
N ASP A 283 2.23 16.48 11.94
CA ASP A 283 1.63 17.06 13.13
C ASP A 283 0.26 16.43 13.38
N PHE A 284 0.14 15.70 14.47
CA PHE A 284 -1.08 15.01 14.89
C PHE A 284 -1.90 15.81 15.91
N GLY A 285 -1.47 17.03 16.27
CA GLY A 285 -2.08 17.80 17.34
C GLY A 285 -2.09 17.03 18.67
N ASP A 286 -3.23 17.03 19.37
CA ASP A 286 -3.37 16.38 20.69
C ASP A 286 -3.46 14.83 20.61
N SER A 287 -3.62 14.28 19.40
CA SER A 287 -3.77 12.82 19.25
C SER A 287 -2.45 12.07 19.40
N ALA A 288 -1.31 12.64 19.04
CA ALA A 288 0.03 12.07 19.24
C ALA A 288 1.10 13.16 19.09
N PRO A 289 2.30 12.98 19.67
CA PRO A 289 3.45 13.83 19.37
C PRO A 289 3.76 13.87 17.86
N ALA A 290 4.36 14.97 17.40
CA ALA A 290 4.73 15.08 15.99
C ALA A 290 5.81 14.05 15.63
N LEU A 291 5.66 13.41 14.45
CA LEU A 291 6.62 12.46 13.90
C LEU A 291 7.38 13.12 12.75
N THR A 292 8.70 13.13 12.84
CA THR A 292 9.58 13.65 11.79
C THR A 292 10.57 12.58 11.35
N PHE A 293 10.75 12.41 10.03
CA PHE A 293 11.77 11.53 9.45
C PHE A 293 12.22 12.02 8.08
N ALA A 294 13.48 11.74 7.70
CA ALA A 294 14.00 12.10 6.38
C ALA A 294 13.38 11.17 5.30
N ALA A 295 12.83 11.78 4.25
CA ALA A 295 12.19 11.07 3.14
C ALA A 295 12.93 11.24 1.80
N ASN A 296 14.10 11.91 1.79
CA ASN A 296 14.86 12.27 0.60
C ASN A 296 15.92 11.25 0.17
N LYS A 297 16.14 10.18 0.93
CA LYS A 297 17.12 9.14 0.62
C LYS A 297 16.45 7.76 0.53
N PRO A 298 15.74 7.46 -0.57
CA PRO A 298 15.10 6.17 -0.74
C PRO A 298 16.15 5.07 -0.93
N LEU A 299 15.91 3.91 -0.33
CA LEU A 299 16.67 2.68 -0.57
C LEU A 299 16.27 2.03 -1.89
N GLN A 300 15.03 2.28 -2.33
CA GLN A 300 14.49 1.76 -3.59
C GLN A 300 13.63 2.82 -4.25
N LYS A 301 13.75 2.86 -5.59
CA LYS A 301 12.83 3.56 -6.49
C LYS A 301 12.37 2.58 -7.56
N ALA A 302 11.08 2.54 -7.83
CA ALA A 302 10.50 1.72 -8.89
C ALA A 302 9.39 2.51 -9.60
N SER A 303 9.15 2.22 -10.87
CA SER A 303 8.04 2.74 -11.64
C SER A 303 6.96 1.65 -11.81
N LEU A 304 5.68 2.04 -11.82
CA LEU A 304 4.61 1.13 -12.22
C LEU A 304 4.84 0.58 -13.63
N LEU A 305 5.45 1.39 -14.50
CA LEU A 305 5.76 1.01 -15.88
C LEU A 305 6.84 -0.07 -16.00
N ASP A 306 7.66 -0.29 -14.96
CA ASP A 306 8.65 -1.36 -14.93
C ASP A 306 8.01 -2.75 -14.95
N LYS A 307 6.74 -2.83 -14.52
CA LYS A 307 5.94 -4.07 -14.46
C LYS A 307 5.11 -4.35 -15.70
N VAL A 308 5.18 -3.47 -16.70
CA VAL A 308 4.36 -3.53 -17.92
C VAL A 308 5.24 -3.81 -19.12
N ASP A 309 4.94 -4.88 -19.84
CA ASP A 309 5.65 -5.21 -21.08
C ASP A 309 5.03 -4.48 -22.29
N GLY A 310 5.89 -4.06 -23.20
CA GLY A 310 5.50 -3.41 -24.46
C GLY A 310 5.25 -1.91 -24.36
N TRP A 311 5.75 -1.20 -25.39
CA TRP A 311 5.70 0.27 -25.44
C TRP A 311 4.27 0.84 -25.44
N PHE A 312 3.36 0.22 -26.21
CA PHE A 312 1.96 0.67 -26.29
C PHE A 312 1.23 0.52 -24.95
N ALA A 313 1.45 -0.61 -24.24
CA ALA A 313 0.85 -0.85 -22.93
C ALA A 313 1.39 0.14 -21.87
N LYS A 314 2.68 0.43 -21.89
CA LYS A 314 3.29 1.47 -21.03
C LYS A 314 2.69 2.84 -21.29
N LYS A 315 2.53 3.23 -22.57
CA LYS A 315 1.92 4.51 -22.94
C LYS A 315 0.47 4.61 -22.51
N ALA A 316 -0.33 3.56 -22.73
CA ALA A 316 -1.72 3.52 -22.30
C ALA A 316 -1.86 3.61 -20.76
N MET A 317 -1.02 2.87 -20.03
CA MET A 317 -1.02 2.93 -18.56
C MET A 317 -0.59 4.30 -18.03
N LYS A 318 0.41 4.93 -18.64
CA LYS A 318 0.85 6.28 -18.27
C LYS A 318 -0.27 7.32 -18.48
N ILE A 319 -1.03 7.21 -19.57
CA ILE A 319 -2.18 8.09 -19.83
C ILE A 319 -3.28 7.83 -18.80
N ALA A 320 -3.65 6.57 -18.57
CA ALA A 320 -4.70 6.19 -17.62
C ALA A 320 -4.39 6.61 -16.17
N ALA A 321 -3.11 6.63 -15.79
CA ALA A 321 -2.67 7.04 -14.45
C ALA A 321 -2.40 8.55 -14.31
N GLY A 322 -2.64 9.36 -15.37
CA GLY A 322 -2.31 10.80 -15.36
C GLY A 322 -0.82 11.10 -15.32
N GLY A 323 0.05 10.11 -15.54
CA GLY A 323 1.50 10.23 -15.49
C GLY A 323 2.22 8.94 -15.17
N GLU A 324 3.52 9.02 -14.90
CA GLU A 324 4.32 7.89 -14.41
C GLU A 324 4.16 7.76 -12.90
N VAL A 325 3.59 6.66 -12.42
CA VAL A 325 3.46 6.38 -10.98
C VAL A 325 4.76 5.80 -10.45
N LEU A 326 5.34 6.48 -9.46
CA LEU A 326 6.59 6.10 -8.80
C LEU A 326 6.33 5.60 -7.38
N PHE A 327 7.14 4.63 -6.99
CA PHE A 327 7.20 4.06 -5.66
C PHE A 327 8.58 4.30 -5.07
N TYR A 328 8.66 5.02 -3.97
CA TYR A 328 9.87 5.18 -3.19
C TYR A 328 9.72 4.43 -1.88
N ARG A 329 10.77 3.75 -1.46
CA ARG A 329 10.84 3.10 -0.15
C ARG A 329 12.16 3.44 0.50
N GLY A 330 12.12 3.70 1.80
CA GLY A 330 13.30 4.09 2.54
C GLY A 330 13.23 3.73 4.01
N ARG A 331 14.30 4.05 4.69
CA ARG A 331 14.43 3.94 6.14
C ARG A 331 15.24 5.12 6.67
N SER A 332 14.74 5.70 7.74
CA SER A 332 15.35 6.88 8.35
C SER A 332 15.26 6.81 9.87
N ASP A 333 16.05 7.62 10.54
CA ASP A 333 15.85 7.87 11.96
C ASP A 333 14.68 8.84 12.14
N GLY A 334 13.79 8.52 13.04
CA GLY A 334 12.71 9.40 13.47
C GLY A 334 13.15 10.26 14.65
N ASN A 335 12.50 11.42 14.82
CA ASN A 335 12.69 12.29 16.00
C ASN A 335 12.31 11.62 17.33
N ASN A 336 11.61 10.50 17.28
CA ASN A 336 11.25 9.66 18.43
C ASN A 336 12.37 8.67 18.84
N GLY A 337 13.57 8.76 18.23
CA GLY A 337 14.69 7.86 18.48
C GLY A 337 14.53 6.46 17.89
N LYS A 338 13.54 6.24 17.03
CA LYS A 338 13.28 4.93 16.39
C LYS A 338 13.56 4.98 14.90
N LYS A 339 13.87 3.84 14.31
CA LYS A 339 13.92 3.70 12.85
C LYS A 339 12.50 3.72 12.29
N ILE A 340 12.30 4.48 11.23
CA ILE A 340 11.07 4.56 10.47
C ILE A 340 11.30 3.89 9.12
N ASP A 341 10.55 2.84 8.82
CA ASP A 341 10.42 2.34 7.45
C ASP A 341 9.27 3.10 6.78
N TRP A 342 9.51 3.63 5.60
CA TRP A 342 8.54 4.44 4.88
C TRP A 342 8.44 4.07 3.41
N ALA A 343 7.27 4.29 2.84
CA ALA A 343 7.02 4.17 1.40
C ALA A 343 6.18 5.36 0.93
N ILE A 344 6.56 5.95 -0.21
CA ILE A 344 5.86 7.06 -0.82
C ILE A 344 5.47 6.65 -2.24
N THR A 345 4.20 6.81 -2.58
CA THR A 345 3.65 6.50 -3.89
C THR A 345 2.96 7.72 -4.46
N GLY A 346 3.08 7.95 -5.75
CA GLY A 346 2.37 8.99 -6.46
C GLY A 346 2.86 9.19 -7.89
N VAL A 347 2.19 10.08 -8.62
CA VAL A 347 2.58 10.44 -9.98
C VAL A 347 3.91 11.21 -9.94
N LYS A 348 4.77 10.94 -10.91
CA LYS A 348 6.03 11.66 -11.09
C LYS A 348 5.75 13.15 -11.33
N ASP A 349 6.58 13.99 -10.74
CA ASP A 349 6.55 15.44 -10.87
C ASP A 349 6.80 15.88 -12.32
#